data_7b834f1c59c31fd5b08e54c40bde6d91
#
_entry.id   7b834f1c59c31fd5b08e54c40bde6d91
#
_cell.length_a   1.000
_cell.length_b   1.000
_cell.length_c   1.000
_cell.angle_alpha   90.00
_cell.angle_beta   90.00
_cell.angle_gamma   90.00
#
_symmetry.space_group_name_H-M   'P 1'
#
loop_
_entity.id
_entity.type
_entity.pdbx_description
1 polymer ?
#
loop_
_entity_poly.entity_id
_entity_poly.type
_entity_poly.pdbx_seq_one_letter_code
_entity_poly.pdbx_strand_id
1 'polypeptide(L)'
;MHVKAKTVALGGLLLALTIVFMALGSVIETSTLFLLAAASFFVGIVIREFGLAAGGAFYLAAVLLGFFVAPNKFYVLTFAAMGFYILGIEAVWRWLSKRHGMQKRHLIFWIAKYVVFNIVYIPIVILFRDMLFAQAVSDTMLLVVIAGGQIGLFVYDRAYDYVQAHIWGKMRGRFL
;
A
#
# COMPACT_ATOMS: atom_id res chain seq x y z
N MET A 1 1.67 -9.44 30.14
CA MET A 1 2.04 -10.38 29.08
C MET A 1 0.95 -10.57 28.01
N HIS A 2 -0.33 -10.42 28.32
CA HIS A 2 -1.45 -10.63 27.37
C HIS A 2 -1.47 -9.68 26.15
N VAL A 3 -1.05 -8.42 26.29
CA VAL A 3 -1.04 -7.44 25.19
C VAL A 3 -0.09 -7.84 24.06
N LYS A 4 1.08 -8.40 24.37
CA LYS A 4 2.04 -8.86 23.36
C LYS A 4 1.51 -10.05 22.54
N ALA A 5 0.79 -10.98 23.18
CA ALA A 5 0.22 -12.14 22.51
C ALA A 5 -0.88 -11.73 21.51
N LYS A 6 -1.78 -10.82 21.88
CA LYS A 6 -2.81 -10.29 20.99
C LYS A 6 -2.21 -9.55 19.77
N THR A 7 -1.16 -8.76 20.01
CA THR A 7 -0.45 -8.04 18.92
C THR A 7 0.14 -9.00 17.90
N VAL A 8 0.82 -10.06 18.38
CA VAL A 8 1.42 -11.08 17.49
C VAL A 8 0.33 -11.86 16.76
N ALA A 9 -0.74 -12.24 17.45
CA ALA A 9 -1.85 -12.96 16.83
C ALA A 9 -2.54 -12.14 15.73
N LEU A 10 -2.84 -10.86 15.99
CA LEU A 10 -3.44 -9.97 14.99
C LEU A 10 -2.49 -9.72 13.83
N GLY A 11 -1.20 -9.47 14.09
CA GLY A 11 -0.19 -9.29 13.04
C GLY A 11 -0.06 -10.53 12.16
N GLY A 12 -0.04 -11.73 12.74
CA GLY A 12 -0.01 -13.00 12.02
C GLY A 12 -1.26 -13.23 11.17
N LEU A 13 -2.45 -12.94 11.72
CA LEU A 13 -3.72 -13.02 10.99
C LEU A 13 -3.75 -12.08 9.79
N LEU A 14 -3.37 -10.82 9.98
CA LEU A 14 -3.32 -9.83 8.89
C LEU A 14 -2.28 -10.22 7.83
N LEU A 15 -1.15 -10.80 8.24
CA LEU A 15 -0.12 -11.29 7.32
C LEU A 15 -0.66 -12.46 6.48
N ALA A 16 -1.34 -13.41 7.10
CA ALA A 16 -1.97 -14.53 6.40
C ALA A 16 -3.02 -14.02 5.39
N LEU A 17 -3.88 -13.07 5.79
CA LEU A 17 -4.86 -12.45 4.88
C LEU A 17 -4.17 -11.71 3.73
N THR A 18 -3.08 -11.02 3.97
CA THR A 18 -2.28 -10.35 2.93
C THR A 18 -1.82 -11.35 1.88
N ILE A 19 -1.25 -12.48 2.30
CA ILE A 19 -0.78 -13.54 1.40
C ILE A 19 -1.94 -14.19 0.63
N VAL A 20 -3.06 -14.46 1.31
CA VAL A 20 -4.27 -14.97 0.66
C VAL A 20 -4.78 -14.01 -0.42
N PHE A 21 -4.83 -12.71 -0.14
CA PHE A 21 -5.28 -11.71 -1.12
C PHE A 21 -4.32 -11.59 -2.30
N MET A 22 -3.01 -11.70 -2.09
CA MET A 22 -2.03 -11.74 -3.19
C MET A 22 -2.20 -13.02 -4.04
N ALA A 23 -2.42 -14.16 -3.41
CA ALA A 23 -2.65 -15.41 -4.12
C ALA A 23 -3.97 -15.38 -4.91
N LEU A 24 -5.07 -14.90 -4.31
CA LEU A 24 -6.35 -14.72 -4.98
C LEU A 24 -6.27 -13.72 -6.14
N GLY A 25 -5.47 -12.67 -6.02
CA GLY A 25 -5.21 -11.72 -7.11
C GLY A 25 -4.56 -12.38 -8.32
N SER A 26 -3.86 -13.49 -8.12
CA SER A 26 -3.27 -14.29 -9.20
C SER A 26 -4.27 -15.21 -9.89
N VAL A 27 -5.40 -15.52 -9.24
CA VAL A 27 -6.46 -16.41 -9.75
C VAL A 27 -7.59 -15.60 -10.37
N ILE A 28 -7.95 -14.47 -9.75
CA ILE A 28 -9.08 -13.64 -10.18
C ILE A 28 -8.52 -12.39 -10.89
N GLU A 29 -8.15 -12.55 -12.15
CA GLU A 29 -7.48 -11.50 -12.94
C GLU A 29 -8.28 -10.18 -13.01
N THR A 30 -9.61 -10.26 -13.07
CA THR A 30 -10.49 -9.07 -13.12
C THR A 30 -10.46 -8.22 -11.85
N SER A 31 -10.07 -8.80 -10.73
CA SER A 31 -10.06 -8.14 -9.40
C SER A 31 -8.66 -7.99 -8.80
N THR A 32 -7.61 -8.27 -9.58
CA THR A 32 -6.22 -8.30 -9.11
C THR A 32 -5.83 -6.99 -8.40
N LEU A 33 -6.01 -5.84 -9.04
CA LEU A 33 -5.63 -4.55 -8.46
C LEU A 33 -6.39 -4.25 -7.17
N PHE A 34 -7.68 -4.60 -7.10
CA PHE A 34 -8.48 -4.43 -5.90
C PHE A 34 -7.97 -5.31 -4.75
N LEU A 35 -7.67 -6.57 -5.02
CA LEU A 35 -7.16 -7.50 -4.01
C LEU A 35 -5.77 -7.10 -3.50
N LEU A 36 -4.88 -6.64 -4.40
CA LEU A 36 -3.56 -6.15 -4.02
C LEU A 36 -3.64 -4.84 -3.22
N ALA A 37 -4.56 -3.94 -3.59
CA ALA A 37 -4.83 -2.73 -2.82
C ALA A 37 -5.33 -3.07 -1.41
N ALA A 38 -6.31 -3.97 -1.29
CA ALA A 38 -6.84 -4.42 -0.01
C ALA A 38 -5.74 -5.08 0.85
N ALA A 39 -4.89 -5.92 0.24
CA ALA A 39 -3.74 -6.53 0.91
C ALA A 39 -2.77 -5.46 1.46
N SER A 40 -2.49 -4.42 0.68
CA SER A 40 -1.59 -3.34 1.09
C SER A 40 -2.16 -2.48 2.23
N PHE A 41 -3.48 -2.36 2.35
CA PHE A 41 -4.13 -1.60 3.44
C PHE A 41 -3.87 -2.20 4.82
N PHE A 42 -3.59 -3.51 4.90
CA PHE A 42 -3.19 -4.15 6.15
C PHE A 42 -1.86 -3.63 6.68
N VAL A 43 -0.93 -3.19 5.80
CA VAL A 43 0.30 -2.52 6.23
C VAL A 43 -0.03 -1.27 7.05
N GLY A 44 -0.97 -0.46 6.58
CA GLY A 44 -1.41 0.74 7.29
C GLY A 44 -2.09 0.44 8.62
N ILE A 45 -2.89 -0.63 8.69
CA ILE A 45 -3.51 -1.09 9.93
C ILE A 45 -2.43 -1.43 10.97
N VAL A 46 -1.44 -2.23 10.58
CA VAL A 46 -0.34 -2.62 11.47
C VAL A 46 0.48 -1.40 11.91
N ILE A 47 0.74 -0.45 11.01
CA ILE A 47 1.43 0.80 11.36
C ILE A 47 0.64 1.58 12.41
N ARG A 48 -0.66 1.74 12.22
CA ARG A 48 -1.50 2.54 13.12
C ARG A 48 -1.63 1.91 14.50
N GLU A 49 -1.77 0.59 14.58
CA GLU A 49 -1.94 -0.13 15.83
C GLU A 49 -0.61 -0.39 16.58
N PHE A 50 0.45 -0.74 15.85
CA PHE A 50 1.69 -1.25 16.49
C PHE A 50 2.92 -0.36 16.21
N GLY A 51 2.75 0.68 15.40
CA GLY A 51 3.82 1.62 15.10
C GLY A 51 4.56 1.32 13.80
N LEU A 52 5.37 2.32 13.37
CA LEU A 52 6.03 2.30 12.07
C LEU A 52 7.02 1.14 11.92
N ALA A 53 7.76 0.80 12.98
CA ALA A 53 8.73 -0.30 12.96
C ALA A 53 8.04 -1.65 12.76
N ALA A 54 6.93 -1.90 13.46
CA ALA A 54 6.14 -3.12 13.30
C ALA A 54 5.51 -3.21 11.90
N GLY A 55 4.98 -2.08 11.40
CA GLY A 55 4.43 -2.02 10.04
C GLY A 55 5.49 -2.24 8.96
N GLY A 56 6.71 -1.71 9.14
CA GLY A 56 7.83 -1.96 8.26
C GLY A 56 8.26 -3.43 8.25
N ALA A 57 8.36 -4.05 9.42
CA ALA A 57 8.65 -5.48 9.53
C ALA A 57 7.55 -6.34 8.89
N PHE A 58 6.28 -6.02 9.12
CA PHE A 58 5.14 -6.66 8.49
C PHE A 58 5.18 -6.54 6.96
N TYR A 59 5.44 -5.35 6.45
CA TYR A 59 5.57 -5.09 5.01
C TYR A 59 6.67 -5.93 4.38
N LEU A 60 7.87 -5.96 4.98
CA LEU A 60 8.98 -6.78 4.50
C LEU A 60 8.63 -8.27 4.53
N ALA A 61 8.03 -8.76 5.62
CA ALA A 61 7.57 -10.14 5.72
C ALA A 61 6.53 -10.48 4.65
N ALA A 62 5.57 -9.59 4.39
CA ALA A 62 4.55 -9.78 3.36
C ALA A 62 5.14 -9.82 1.95
N VAL A 63 6.11 -8.95 1.63
CA VAL A 63 6.83 -8.98 0.34
C VAL A 63 7.61 -10.27 0.17
N LEU A 64 8.37 -10.68 1.18
CA LEU A 64 9.18 -11.90 1.13
C LEU A 64 8.29 -13.14 0.98
N LEU A 65 7.28 -13.30 1.84
CA LEU A 65 6.36 -14.43 1.76
C LEU A 65 5.56 -14.43 0.45
N GLY A 66 5.09 -13.27 0.02
CA GLY A 66 4.42 -13.10 -1.27
C GLY A 66 5.28 -13.54 -2.44
N PHE A 67 6.57 -13.22 -2.40
CA PHE A 67 7.52 -13.65 -3.44
C PHE A 67 7.62 -15.17 -3.56
N PHE A 68 7.53 -15.91 -2.45
CA PHE A 68 7.55 -17.37 -2.48
C PHE A 68 6.20 -17.99 -2.86
N VAL A 69 5.10 -17.38 -2.41
CA VAL A 69 3.74 -17.96 -2.55
C VAL A 69 3.04 -17.53 -3.83
N ALA A 70 3.18 -16.27 -4.26
CA ALA A 70 2.46 -15.77 -5.43
C ALA A 70 3.02 -16.37 -6.73
N PRO A 71 2.17 -16.95 -7.59
CA PRO A 71 2.58 -17.50 -8.88
C PRO A 71 3.19 -16.44 -9.80
N ASN A 72 2.58 -15.25 -9.83
CA ASN A 72 3.05 -14.11 -10.65
C ASN A 72 3.80 -13.09 -9.79
N LYS A 73 5.09 -12.92 -10.05
CA LYS A 73 5.98 -12.01 -9.31
C LYS A 73 5.65 -10.53 -9.53
N PHE A 74 5.01 -10.18 -10.64
CA PHE A 74 4.54 -8.80 -10.88
C PHE A 74 3.48 -8.36 -9.88
N TYR A 75 2.66 -9.29 -9.37
CA TYR A 75 1.68 -8.96 -8.34
C TYR A 75 2.34 -8.63 -7.01
N VAL A 76 3.45 -9.32 -6.70
CA VAL A 76 4.25 -8.99 -5.52
C VAL A 76 4.89 -7.61 -5.66
N LEU A 77 5.40 -7.28 -6.85
CA LEU A 77 5.97 -5.97 -7.15
C LEU A 77 4.91 -4.86 -7.01
N THR A 78 3.70 -5.10 -7.55
CA THR A 78 2.57 -4.17 -7.41
C THR A 78 2.16 -3.98 -5.96
N PHE A 79 2.05 -5.07 -5.19
CA PHE A 79 1.81 -5.01 -3.75
C PHE A 79 2.92 -4.25 -3.03
N ALA A 80 4.18 -4.51 -3.37
CA ALA A 80 5.33 -3.83 -2.79
C ALA A 80 5.29 -2.32 -3.04
N ALA A 81 4.96 -1.89 -4.27
CA ALA A 81 4.80 -0.47 -4.60
C ALA A 81 3.66 0.18 -3.80
N MET A 82 2.49 -0.48 -3.72
CA MET A 82 1.34 0.01 -2.96
C MET A 82 1.62 0.06 -1.46
N GLY A 83 2.24 -0.97 -0.90
CA GLY A 83 2.61 -1.03 0.52
C GLY A 83 3.71 -0.02 0.88
N PHE A 84 4.68 0.19 -0.01
CA PHE A 84 5.70 1.23 0.16
C PHE A 84 5.08 2.63 0.20
N TYR A 85 4.11 2.90 -0.66
CA TYR A 85 3.37 4.16 -0.63
C TYR A 85 2.70 4.36 0.73
N ILE A 86 1.99 3.36 1.25
CA ILE A 86 1.32 3.45 2.58
C ILE A 86 2.36 3.67 3.69
N LEU A 87 3.46 2.92 3.68
CA LEU A 87 4.55 3.09 4.66
C LEU A 87 5.09 4.52 4.62
N GLY A 88 5.32 5.05 3.42
CA GLY A 88 5.82 6.41 3.21
C GLY A 88 4.87 7.49 3.73
N ILE A 89 3.59 7.43 3.35
CA ILE A 89 2.62 8.44 3.79
C ILE A 89 2.35 8.40 5.30
N GLU A 90 2.32 7.21 5.90
CA GLU A 90 2.16 7.07 7.36
C GLU A 90 3.41 7.59 8.11
N ALA A 91 4.62 7.37 7.56
CA ALA A 91 5.85 7.94 8.10
C ALA A 91 5.85 9.47 8.02
N VAL A 92 5.50 10.03 6.85
CA VAL A 92 5.38 11.48 6.65
C VAL A 92 4.32 12.07 7.58
N TRP A 93 3.15 11.45 7.69
CA TRP A 93 2.10 11.92 8.59
C TRP A 93 2.56 11.98 10.04
N ARG A 94 3.24 10.94 10.52
CA ARG A 94 3.80 10.90 11.88
C ARG A 94 4.88 11.97 12.10
N TRP A 95 5.70 12.22 11.09
CA TRP A 95 6.71 13.27 11.15
C TRP A 95 6.08 14.67 11.20
N LEU A 96 5.07 14.93 10.35
CA LEU A 96 4.34 16.20 10.35
C LEU A 96 3.56 16.41 11.67
N SER A 97 3.00 15.34 12.25
CA SER A 97 2.23 15.42 13.49
C SER A 97 3.06 15.84 14.71
N LYS A 98 4.37 15.57 14.67
CA LYS A 98 5.31 16.00 15.73
C LYS A 98 5.69 17.48 15.64
N ARG A 99 5.44 18.15 14.51
CA ARG A 99 5.76 19.55 14.30
C ARG A 99 4.55 20.43 14.59
N HIS A 100 4.50 21.00 15.78
CA HIS A 100 3.45 21.95 16.20
C HIS A 100 3.65 23.30 15.48
N GLY A 101 2.58 23.92 14.98
CA GLY A 101 2.60 25.26 14.39
C GLY A 101 2.65 25.36 12.85
N MET A 102 2.64 24.27 12.10
CA MET A 102 2.58 24.32 10.63
C MET A 102 1.15 24.60 10.13
N GLN A 103 0.84 25.84 9.75
CA GLN A 103 -0.46 26.22 9.20
C GLN A 103 -0.84 25.48 7.89
N LYS A 104 0.15 25.06 7.09
CA LYS A 104 -0.06 24.38 5.79
C LYS A 104 0.16 22.86 5.84
N ARG A 105 -0.02 22.24 7.01
CA ARG A 105 0.26 20.81 7.20
C ARG A 105 -0.48 19.90 6.22
N HIS A 106 -1.76 20.19 5.94
CA HIS A 106 -2.55 19.41 4.97
C HIS A 106 -2.02 19.53 3.54
N LEU A 107 -1.63 20.72 3.12
CA LEU A 107 -1.06 20.92 1.77
C LEU A 107 0.27 20.17 1.61
N ILE A 108 1.16 20.27 2.60
CA ILE A 108 2.44 19.55 2.59
C ILE A 108 2.21 18.04 2.56
N PHE A 109 1.24 17.53 3.29
CA PHE A 109 0.89 16.12 3.28
C PHE A 109 0.36 15.66 1.91
N TRP A 110 -0.49 16.47 1.25
CA TRP A 110 -0.94 16.19 -0.11
C TRP A 110 0.21 16.15 -1.12
N ILE A 111 1.10 17.12 -1.07
CA ILE A 111 2.30 17.13 -1.93
C ILE A 111 3.15 15.89 -1.67
N ALA A 112 3.37 15.55 -0.40
CA ALA A 112 4.16 14.37 -0.04
C ALA A 112 3.54 13.06 -0.55
N LYS A 113 2.20 12.91 -0.55
CA LYS A 113 1.52 11.76 -1.14
C LYS A 113 1.88 11.57 -2.62
N TYR A 114 1.81 12.63 -3.41
CA TYR A 114 2.19 12.59 -4.82
C TYR A 114 3.69 12.34 -5.03
N VAL A 115 4.55 12.94 -4.21
CA VAL A 115 6.00 12.72 -4.29
C VAL A 115 6.35 11.26 -4.00
N VAL A 116 5.85 10.69 -2.90
CA VAL A 116 6.11 9.30 -2.51
C VAL A 116 5.62 8.34 -3.60
N PHE A 117 4.44 8.60 -4.16
CA PHE A 117 3.91 7.77 -5.24
C PHE A 117 4.77 7.85 -6.50
N ASN A 118 5.09 9.05 -6.96
CA ASN A 118 5.80 9.25 -8.22
C ASN A 118 7.27 8.78 -8.19
N ILE A 119 7.91 8.78 -7.02
CA ILE A 119 9.25 8.19 -6.84
C ILE A 119 9.26 6.70 -7.21
N VAL A 120 8.16 5.99 -6.99
CA VAL A 120 8.05 4.55 -7.31
C VAL A 120 7.38 4.34 -8.67
N TYR A 121 6.27 5.04 -8.91
CA TYR A 121 5.42 4.83 -10.09
C TYR A 121 6.13 5.19 -11.40
N ILE A 122 6.74 6.37 -11.49
CA ILE A 122 7.39 6.83 -12.72
C ILE A 122 8.54 5.91 -13.15
N PRO A 123 9.49 5.53 -12.26
CA PRO A 123 10.54 4.57 -12.62
C PRO A 123 9.98 3.21 -13.06
N ILE A 124 8.95 2.69 -12.39
CA ILE A 124 8.33 1.42 -12.77
C ILE A 124 7.75 1.51 -14.18
N VAL A 125 6.98 2.55 -14.49
CA VAL A 125 6.36 2.73 -15.82
C VAL A 125 7.43 2.88 -16.91
N ILE A 126 8.53 3.59 -16.64
CA ILE A 126 9.59 3.81 -17.62
C ILE A 126 10.45 2.55 -17.83
N LEU A 127 10.89 1.91 -16.75
CA LEU A 127 11.81 0.77 -16.81
C LEU A 127 11.13 -0.51 -17.27
N PHE A 128 9.87 -0.70 -16.93
CA PHE A 128 9.10 -1.91 -17.25
C PHE A 128 8.08 -1.69 -18.38
N ARG A 129 8.22 -0.61 -19.16
CA ARG A 129 7.25 -0.26 -20.21
C ARG A 129 7.02 -1.42 -21.20
N ASP A 130 8.08 -2.11 -21.62
CA ASP A 130 8.01 -3.19 -22.60
C ASP A 130 7.38 -4.47 -22.03
N MET A 131 7.33 -4.60 -20.69
CA MET A 131 6.67 -5.70 -19.97
C MET A 131 5.22 -5.36 -19.60
N LEU A 132 4.92 -4.09 -19.37
CA LEU A 132 3.57 -3.61 -19.04
C LEU A 132 2.67 -3.50 -20.27
N PHE A 133 3.26 -3.33 -21.44
CA PHE A 133 2.53 -3.13 -22.70
C PHE A 133 2.99 -4.16 -23.71
N ALA A 134 2.03 -4.86 -24.32
CA ALA A 134 2.30 -5.90 -25.34
C ALA A 134 2.82 -5.36 -26.68
N GLN A 135 2.82 -4.05 -26.88
CA GLN A 135 3.27 -3.37 -28.09
C GLN A 135 4.14 -2.15 -27.75
N ALA A 136 4.95 -1.71 -28.71
CA ALA A 136 5.74 -0.49 -28.57
C ALA A 136 4.85 0.71 -28.24
N VAL A 137 5.06 1.27 -27.06
CA VAL A 137 4.26 2.38 -26.55
C VAL A 137 4.80 3.68 -27.08
N SER A 138 3.93 4.47 -27.73
CA SER A 138 4.28 5.84 -28.12
C SER A 138 4.45 6.74 -26.89
N ASP A 139 5.24 7.80 -27.02
CA ASP A 139 5.45 8.76 -25.93
C ASP A 139 4.13 9.41 -25.46
N THR A 140 3.18 9.59 -26.37
CA THR A 140 1.83 10.08 -26.03
C THR A 140 1.09 9.10 -25.14
N MET A 141 1.16 7.81 -25.43
CA MET A 141 0.51 6.78 -24.61
C MET A 141 1.17 6.69 -23.23
N LEU A 142 2.48 6.84 -23.15
CA LEU A 142 3.21 6.89 -21.88
C LEU A 142 2.71 8.05 -21.00
N LEU A 143 2.52 9.24 -21.58
CA LEU A 143 1.97 10.40 -20.87
C LEU A 143 0.55 10.14 -20.35
N VAL A 144 -0.29 9.48 -21.16
CA VAL A 144 -1.66 9.10 -20.74
C VAL A 144 -1.62 8.13 -19.56
N VAL A 145 -0.70 7.16 -19.59
CA VAL A 145 -0.53 6.20 -18.47
C VAL A 145 -0.06 6.91 -17.21
N ILE A 146 0.92 7.81 -17.32
CA ILE A 146 1.42 8.58 -16.17
C ILE A 146 0.29 9.46 -15.59
N ALA A 147 -0.49 10.13 -16.44
CA ALA A 147 -1.63 10.93 -16.00
C ALA A 147 -2.74 10.08 -15.37
N GLY A 148 -3.05 8.93 -15.98
CA GLY A 148 -4.03 7.96 -15.45
C GLY A 148 -3.63 7.42 -14.07
N GLY A 149 -2.33 7.20 -13.86
CA GLY A 149 -1.80 6.80 -12.56
C GLY A 149 -2.04 7.83 -11.45
N GLN A 150 -2.04 9.13 -11.77
CA GLN A 150 -2.36 10.17 -10.77
C GLN A 150 -3.83 10.10 -10.32
N ILE A 151 -4.75 9.79 -11.25
CA ILE A 151 -6.17 9.56 -10.94
C ILE A 151 -6.30 8.28 -10.11
N GLY A 152 -5.59 7.21 -10.52
CA GLY A 152 -5.55 5.96 -9.77
C GLY A 152 -5.04 6.14 -8.35
N LEU A 153 -3.99 6.96 -8.15
CA LEU A 153 -3.51 7.33 -6.83
C LEU A 153 -4.59 7.99 -5.98
N PHE A 154 -5.31 8.95 -6.55
CA PHE A 154 -6.37 9.66 -5.82
C PHE A 154 -7.46 8.70 -5.33
N VAL A 155 -7.90 7.78 -6.20
CA VAL A 155 -8.91 6.77 -5.85
C VAL A 155 -8.38 5.80 -4.78
N TYR A 156 -7.15 5.31 -4.96
CA TYR A 156 -6.50 4.41 -4.01
C TYR A 156 -6.32 5.04 -2.63
N ASP A 157 -5.87 6.28 -2.57
CA ASP A 157 -5.68 7.03 -1.33
C ASP A 157 -7.01 7.26 -0.59
N ARG A 158 -8.08 7.60 -1.34
CA ARG A 158 -9.43 7.73 -0.76
C ARG A 158 -9.98 6.41 -0.24
N ALA A 159 -9.76 5.32 -0.96
CA ALA A 159 -10.16 3.99 -0.52
C ALA A 159 -9.39 3.59 0.76
N TYR A 160 -8.09 3.88 0.82
CA TYR A 160 -7.28 3.65 2.01
C TYR A 160 -7.81 4.41 3.23
N ASP A 161 -8.04 5.72 3.09
CA ASP A 161 -8.57 6.55 4.18
C ASP A 161 -9.96 6.05 4.65
N TYR A 162 -10.81 5.63 3.71
CA TYR A 162 -12.13 5.07 4.02
C TYR A 162 -12.03 3.76 4.81
N VAL A 163 -11.19 2.83 4.35
CA VAL A 163 -10.97 1.54 5.02
C VAL A 163 -10.47 1.74 6.44
N GLN A 164 -9.50 2.64 6.62
CA GLN A 164 -8.92 2.92 7.94
C GLN A 164 -9.93 3.58 8.90
N ALA A 165 -10.73 4.53 8.40
CA ALA A 165 -11.66 5.27 9.25
C ALA A 165 -12.94 4.48 9.55
N HIS A 166 -13.52 3.82 8.56
CA HIS A 166 -14.86 3.23 8.68
C HIS A 166 -14.84 1.73 8.91
N ILE A 167 -13.99 0.99 8.19
CA ILE A 167 -13.96 -0.48 8.31
C ILE A 167 -13.14 -0.86 9.53
N TRP A 168 -11.87 -0.48 9.55
CA TRP A 168 -11.00 -0.84 10.66
C TRP A 168 -11.42 -0.16 11.96
N GLY A 169 -11.81 1.11 11.92
CA GLY A 169 -12.30 1.84 13.08
C GLY A 169 -13.45 1.16 13.81
N LYS A 170 -14.38 0.53 13.06
CA LYS A 170 -15.49 -0.25 13.65
C LYS A 170 -15.06 -1.63 14.16
N MET A 171 -14.09 -2.26 13.48
CA MET A 171 -13.64 -3.61 13.83
C MET A 171 -12.64 -3.61 14.99
N ARG A 172 -11.88 -2.54 15.15
CA ARG A 172 -10.82 -2.40 16.14
C ARG A 172 -11.26 -2.80 17.55
N GLY A 173 -12.45 -2.34 17.98
CA GLY A 173 -12.98 -2.64 19.31
C GLY A 173 -13.33 -4.12 19.58
N ARG A 174 -13.34 -4.97 18.52
CA ARG A 174 -13.58 -6.42 18.62
C ARG A 174 -12.27 -7.23 18.70
N PHE A 175 -11.17 -6.67 18.21
CA PHE A 175 -9.88 -7.36 18.13
C PHE A 175 -8.86 -6.88 19.15
N LEU A 176 -8.97 -5.66 19.63
CA LEU A 176 -8.12 -5.04 20.63
C LEU A 176 -8.90 -4.73 21.90
#